data_f2c68757b372a2f62dd4a6b23a862290
#
_entry.id   f2c68757b372a2f62dd4a6b23a862290
#
_cell.length_a   1.000
_cell.length_b   1.000
_cell.length_c   1.000
_cell.angle_alpha   90.00
_cell.angle_beta   90.00
_cell.angle_gamma   90.00
#
_symmetry.space_group_name_H-M   'P 1'
#
loop_
_entity.id
_entity.type
_entity.pdbx_description
1 polymer ?
#
loop_
_entity_poly.entity_id
_entity_poly.type
_entity_poly.pdbx_seq_one_letter_code
_entity_poly.pdbx_strand_id
1 'polypeptide(L)'
;MNPLELSFTPVDNERLANLSGALDENLKQIESAFDVSIARRGEHFSISGQPEPSRLAAEALQRFYQQAGQSIGLEEIQLGLIEITGAATRAAEDDSLVLQTRRRDLHGRTPRQIQYIRQIREHEITFGIGPAGTGKTYLAVACAVDAFERETVKRIVLVRPAVEAGERLGFLPGDMAQKVDPYLRPLYDALYDLMGFEKVAKLFERAAIEIAPLAFMRGRTLNHSFIILDEAQNTTPEQIKMFLTRIGFGSRAVVTGDVTQIDLAKSQKSGLVEAAMILGEVRGIAFTRFLADDVVRHPLVQRIVQAYERHQASKTD
;
A
#
# COMPACT_ATOMS: atom_id res chain seq x y z
N MET A 1 -33.15 19.06 -7.67
CA MET A 1 -32.36 18.46 -8.76
C MET A 1 -33.04 17.16 -9.13
N ASN A 2 -33.13 16.82 -10.42
CA ASN A 2 -33.67 15.52 -10.81
C ASN A 2 -32.65 14.46 -10.48
N PRO A 3 -33.02 13.30 -9.86
CA PRO A 3 -32.14 12.20 -9.61
C PRO A 3 -31.63 11.61 -10.93
N LEU A 4 -30.42 11.10 -10.93
CA LEU A 4 -29.84 10.38 -12.06
C LEU A 4 -30.36 8.94 -12.02
N GLU A 5 -31.02 8.50 -13.09
CA GLU A 5 -31.60 7.16 -13.18
C GLU A 5 -30.66 6.21 -13.93
N LEU A 6 -30.47 5.03 -13.38
CA LEU A 6 -29.66 3.95 -13.96
C LEU A 6 -30.44 2.64 -13.90
N SER A 7 -30.42 1.86 -14.99
CA SER A 7 -31.08 0.54 -15.06
C SER A 7 -30.15 -0.48 -15.68
N PHE A 8 -30.19 -1.70 -15.15
CA PHE A 8 -29.39 -2.83 -15.68
C PHE A 8 -30.25 -3.79 -16.49
N THR A 9 -29.93 -3.94 -17.78
CA THR A 9 -30.61 -4.86 -18.71
C THR A 9 -29.61 -5.68 -19.50
N PRO A 10 -29.81 -7.02 -19.66
CA PRO A 10 -30.93 -7.81 -19.11
C PRO A 10 -30.85 -7.93 -17.59
N VAL A 11 -32.00 -8.14 -16.95
CA VAL A 11 -32.08 -8.26 -15.48
C VAL A 11 -31.41 -9.55 -15.03
N ASP A 12 -30.42 -9.44 -14.16
CA ASP A 12 -29.75 -10.56 -13.51
C ASP A 12 -29.83 -10.35 -11.99
N ASN A 13 -30.74 -11.08 -11.35
CA ASN A 13 -31.01 -10.93 -9.92
C ASN A 13 -29.83 -11.38 -9.03
N GLU A 14 -29.02 -12.33 -9.47
CA GLU A 14 -27.84 -12.78 -8.76
C GLU A 14 -26.75 -11.69 -8.77
N ARG A 15 -26.49 -11.11 -9.94
CA ARG A 15 -25.58 -9.97 -10.04
C ARG A 15 -26.08 -8.74 -9.26
N LEU A 16 -27.38 -8.47 -9.28
CA LEU A 16 -27.94 -7.36 -8.50
C LEU A 16 -27.81 -7.58 -6.99
N ALA A 17 -27.94 -8.83 -6.51
CA ALA A 17 -27.72 -9.16 -5.11
C ALA A 17 -26.23 -9.04 -4.73
N ASN A 18 -25.33 -9.53 -5.56
CA ASN A 18 -23.87 -9.44 -5.38
C ASN A 18 -23.39 -7.97 -5.39
N LEU A 19 -23.94 -7.14 -6.28
CA LEU A 19 -23.66 -5.70 -6.34
C LEU A 19 -24.07 -5.00 -5.06
N SER A 20 -25.27 -5.29 -4.54
CA SER A 20 -25.80 -4.61 -3.36
C SER A 20 -25.12 -5.05 -2.06
N GLY A 21 -24.68 -6.30 -2.01
CA GLY A 21 -24.14 -6.90 -0.79
C GLY A 21 -25.20 -7.20 0.26
N ALA A 22 -24.80 -7.74 1.41
CA ALA A 22 -25.68 -8.02 2.51
C ALA A 22 -26.25 -6.71 3.09
N LEU A 23 -27.57 -6.61 3.23
CA LEU A 23 -28.25 -5.41 3.75
C LEU A 23 -27.87 -4.10 3.00
N ASP A 24 -27.61 -4.21 1.69
CA ASP A 24 -27.20 -3.10 0.82
C ASP A 24 -25.90 -2.39 1.29
N GLU A 25 -25.01 -3.14 1.95
CA GLU A 25 -23.75 -2.58 2.51
C GLU A 25 -22.83 -2.00 1.43
N ASN A 26 -22.79 -2.62 0.24
CA ASN A 26 -22.00 -2.12 -0.88
C ASN A 26 -22.56 -0.79 -1.41
N LEU A 27 -23.88 -0.65 -1.50
CA LEU A 27 -24.52 0.60 -1.89
C LEU A 27 -24.23 1.72 -0.89
N LYS A 28 -24.25 1.41 0.42
CA LYS A 28 -23.90 2.38 1.48
C LYS A 28 -22.46 2.85 1.39
N GLN A 29 -21.53 1.99 0.93
CA GLN A 29 -20.14 2.41 0.69
C GLN A 29 -20.07 3.41 -0.47
N ILE A 30 -20.80 3.15 -1.56
CA ILE A 30 -20.86 4.07 -2.73
C ILE A 30 -21.48 5.40 -2.30
N GLU A 31 -22.59 5.39 -1.58
CA GLU A 31 -23.24 6.60 -1.04
C GLU A 31 -22.27 7.43 -0.18
N SER A 32 -21.56 6.75 0.73
CA SER A 32 -20.61 7.42 1.63
C SER A 32 -19.36 7.96 0.92
N ALA A 33 -18.92 7.31 -0.16
CA ALA A 33 -17.74 7.73 -0.91
C ALA A 33 -17.97 8.98 -1.76
N PHE A 34 -19.16 9.11 -2.32
CA PHE A 34 -19.51 10.22 -3.22
C PHE A 34 -20.46 11.24 -2.61
N ASP A 35 -20.87 11.09 -1.36
CA ASP A 35 -21.85 11.95 -0.68
C ASP A 35 -23.17 12.08 -1.50
N VAL A 36 -23.72 10.91 -1.88
CA VAL A 36 -24.97 10.77 -2.62
C VAL A 36 -25.93 9.84 -1.89
N SER A 37 -27.21 9.82 -2.28
CA SER A 37 -28.20 8.85 -1.84
C SER A 37 -28.64 7.97 -3.00
N ILE A 38 -28.68 6.65 -2.81
CA ILE A 38 -29.02 5.65 -3.82
C ILE A 38 -30.29 4.91 -3.39
N ALA A 39 -31.40 5.13 -4.09
CA ALA A 39 -32.62 4.37 -3.94
C ALA A 39 -32.69 3.27 -5.00
N ARG A 40 -32.94 2.00 -4.56
CA ARG A 40 -33.05 0.85 -5.47
C ARG A 40 -34.48 0.29 -5.50
N ARG A 41 -34.96 -0.01 -6.70
CA ARG A 41 -36.19 -0.78 -6.94
C ARG A 41 -35.96 -1.81 -8.04
N GLY A 42 -35.67 -3.06 -7.65
CA GLY A 42 -35.29 -4.11 -8.59
C GLY A 42 -33.99 -3.77 -9.31
N GLU A 43 -34.05 -3.67 -10.64
CA GLU A 43 -32.96 -3.29 -11.54
C GLU A 43 -32.77 -1.77 -11.71
N HIS A 44 -33.65 -0.96 -11.15
CA HIS A 44 -33.63 0.50 -11.25
C HIS A 44 -32.95 1.11 -10.02
N PHE A 45 -32.01 2.01 -10.29
CA PHE A 45 -31.28 2.78 -9.28
C PHE A 45 -31.50 4.27 -9.54
N SER A 46 -31.89 4.99 -8.50
CA SER A 46 -32.10 6.44 -8.52
C SER A 46 -31.06 7.09 -7.61
N ILE A 47 -30.18 7.91 -8.18
CA ILE A 47 -29.03 8.52 -7.50
C ILE A 47 -29.30 10.01 -7.31
N SER A 48 -29.35 10.46 -6.06
CA SER A 48 -29.61 11.83 -5.67
C SER A 48 -28.39 12.46 -5.02
N GLY A 49 -27.94 13.60 -5.54
CA GLY A 49 -26.76 14.33 -5.05
C GLY A 49 -26.34 15.44 -6.00
N GLN A 50 -25.13 15.97 -5.82
CA GLN A 50 -24.53 16.91 -6.77
C GLN A 50 -24.26 16.20 -8.10
N PRO A 51 -24.27 16.93 -9.25
CA PRO A 51 -24.17 16.32 -10.59
C PRO A 51 -22.92 15.44 -10.79
N GLU A 52 -21.74 15.93 -10.47
CA GLU A 52 -20.48 15.17 -10.62
C GLU A 52 -20.37 13.96 -9.67
N PRO A 53 -20.62 14.08 -8.36
CA PRO A 53 -20.73 12.94 -7.46
C PRO A 53 -21.75 11.89 -7.92
N SER A 54 -22.93 12.30 -8.39
CA SER A 54 -23.95 11.38 -8.90
C SER A 54 -23.49 10.63 -10.15
N ARG A 55 -22.75 11.29 -11.04
CA ARG A 55 -22.15 10.66 -12.23
C ARG A 55 -21.10 9.62 -11.84
N LEU A 56 -20.20 9.93 -10.90
CA LEU A 56 -19.19 9.00 -10.40
C LEU A 56 -19.82 7.80 -9.69
N ALA A 57 -20.90 8.01 -8.92
CA ALA A 57 -21.65 6.93 -8.30
C ALA A 57 -22.31 6.01 -9.33
N ALA A 58 -22.86 6.56 -10.42
CA ALA A 58 -23.41 5.76 -11.52
C ALA A 58 -22.33 4.94 -12.23
N GLU A 59 -21.16 5.51 -12.48
CA GLU A 59 -20.00 4.82 -13.04
C GLU A 59 -19.55 3.68 -12.13
N ALA A 60 -19.49 3.91 -10.82
CA ALA A 60 -19.18 2.89 -9.83
C ALA A 60 -20.18 1.72 -9.87
N LEU A 61 -21.47 2.00 -9.88
CA LEU A 61 -22.51 0.98 -9.99
C LEU A 61 -22.39 0.15 -11.28
N GLN A 62 -22.13 0.79 -12.43
CA GLN A 62 -21.94 0.09 -13.70
C GLN A 62 -20.72 -0.83 -13.67
N ARG A 63 -19.59 -0.35 -13.16
CA ARG A 63 -18.35 -1.11 -13.07
C ARG A 63 -18.49 -2.32 -12.13
N PHE A 64 -19.05 -2.10 -10.94
CA PHE A 64 -19.24 -3.19 -9.98
C PHE A 64 -20.29 -4.20 -10.46
N TYR A 65 -21.33 -3.78 -11.19
CA TYR A 65 -22.28 -4.71 -11.81
C TYR A 65 -21.61 -5.65 -12.83
N GLN A 66 -20.63 -5.14 -13.60
CA GLN A 66 -19.84 -6.00 -14.51
C GLN A 66 -19.03 -7.05 -13.75
N GLN A 67 -18.53 -6.72 -12.57
CA GLN A 67 -17.75 -7.60 -11.70
C GLN A 67 -18.62 -8.53 -10.82
N ALA A 68 -19.92 -8.23 -10.67
CA ALA A 68 -20.86 -8.92 -9.79
C ALA A 68 -21.27 -10.34 -10.25
N GLY A 69 -20.56 -10.97 -11.20
CA GLY A 69 -20.74 -12.40 -11.53
C GLY A 69 -20.41 -13.33 -10.35
N GLN A 70 -19.74 -12.84 -9.33
CA GLN A 70 -19.51 -13.45 -8.02
C GLN A 70 -19.77 -12.41 -6.92
N SER A 71 -19.85 -12.86 -5.67
CA SER A 71 -19.97 -11.94 -4.52
C SER A 71 -18.79 -10.98 -4.47
N ILE A 72 -19.05 -9.69 -4.42
CA ILE A 72 -18.04 -8.65 -4.30
C ILE A 72 -17.82 -8.34 -2.82
N GLY A 73 -16.59 -8.50 -2.35
CA GLY A 73 -16.22 -8.20 -0.98
C GLY A 73 -16.19 -6.68 -0.71
N LEU A 74 -16.41 -6.29 0.55
CA LEU A 74 -16.39 -4.89 0.96
C LEU A 74 -15.05 -4.20 0.62
N GLU A 75 -13.96 -4.93 0.74
CA GLU A 75 -12.60 -4.46 0.39
C GLU A 75 -12.49 -4.14 -1.11
N GLU A 76 -13.05 -4.99 -1.98
CA GLU A 76 -13.05 -4.78 -3.43
C GLU A 76 -13.87 -3.55 -3.83
N ILE A 77 -15.03 -3.34 -3.18
CA ILE A 77 -15.83 -2.12 -3.38
C ILE A 77 -15.02 -0.89 -2.97
N GLN A 78 -14.42 -0.87 -1.78
CA GLN A 78 -13.67 0.28 -1.30
C GLN A 78 -12.49 0.62 -2.20
N LEU A 79 -11.79 -0.39 -2.68
CA LEU A 79 -10.65 -0.24 -3.57
C LEU A 79 -11.08 0.27 -4.96
N GLY A 80 -12.19 -0.24 -5.50
CA GLY A 80 -12.75 0.23 -6.77
C GLY A 80 -13.24 1.68 -6.71
N LEU A 81 -13.79 2.11 -5.57
CA LEU A 81 -14.21 3.50 -5.36
C LEU A 81 -13.03 4.47 -5.39
N ILE A 82 -11.87 4.09 -4.82
CA ILE A 82 -10.64 4.88 -4.88
C ILE A 82 -10.15 5.02 -6.33
N GLU A 83 -10.23 3.94 -7.11
CA GLU A 83 -9.87 3.97 -8.52
C GLU A 83 -10.75 4.93 -9.34
N ILE A 84 -12.05 4.93 -9.08
CA ILE A 84 -13.01 5.81 -9.79
C ILE A 84 -12.77 7.27 -9.39
N THR A 85 -12.57 7.54 -8.12
CA THR A 85 -12.25 8.90 -7.63
C THR A 85 -10.91 9.40 -8.19
N GLY A 86 -9.92 8.49 -8.37
CA GLY A 86 -8.63 8.80 -8.99
C GLY A 86 -8.63 8.78 -10.53
N ALA A 87 -9.62 8.18 -11.18
CA ALA A 87 -9.69 8.03 -12.65
C ALA A 87 -10.07 9.32 -13.39
N ALA A 88 -10.63 10.31 -12.71
CA ALA A 88 -10.80 11.64 -13.27
C ALA A 88 -9.48 12.30 -13.68
N THR A 89 -8.32 11.69 -13.32
CA THR A 89 -6.96 12.15 -13.63
C THR A 89 -6.22 11.18 -14.58
N ARG A 90 -6.86 10.08 -15.05
CA ARG A 90 -6.22 9.06 -15.89
C ARG A 90 -6.63 9.14 -17.36
N ALA A 91 -5.73 9.64 -18.19
CA ALA A 91 -5.60 9.20 -19.57
C ALA A 91 -4.81 7.87 -19.57
N ALA A 92 -5.42 6.83 -20.19
CA ALA A 92 -4.82 5.57 -20.66
C ALA A 92 -3.35 5.32 -20.26
N GLU A 93 -3.09 4.52 -19.24
CA GLU A 93 -1.76 4.00 -18.96
C GLU A 93 -1.78 2.52 -18.56
N ASP A 94 -1.38 1.74 -19.54
CA ASP A 94 -0.56 0.54 -19.53
C ASP A 94 -0.96 -0.62 -18.59
N ASP A 95 -1.65 -1.61 -19.18
CA ASP A 95 -1.94 -2.95 -18.65
C ASP A 95 -0.68 -3.75 -18.24
N SER A 96 0.53 -3.20 -18.54
CA SER A 96 1.84 -3.84 -18.32
C SER A 96 2.28 -3.86 -16.84
N LEU A 97 1.62 -3.13 -15.94
CA LEU A 97 2.01 -2.98 -14.55
C LEU A 97 1.29 -3.92 -13.56
N VAL A 98 0.56 -4.90 -14.06
CA VAL A 98 -0.02 -5.98 -13.22
C VAL A 98 1.11 -6.79 -12.58
N LEU A 99 1.02 -7.00 -11.26
CA LEU A 99 1.99 -7.74 -10.48
C LEU A 99 1.59 -9.21 -10.35
N GLN A 100 2.53 -10.12 -10.61
CA GLN A 100 2.32 -11.56 -10.46
C GLN A 100 2.35 -11.95 -8.97
N THR A 101 1.17 -11.99 -8.36
CA THR A 101 0.97 -12.38 -6.97
C THR A 101 -0.20 -13.37 -6.86
N ARG A 102 -0.43 -13.92 -5.67
CA ARG A 102 -1.63 -14.73 -5.41
C ARG A 102 -2.92 -13.92 -5.61
N ARG A 103 -2.90 -12.62 -5.32
CA ARG A 103 -3.98 -11.71 -5.65
C ARG A 103 -3.92 -11.42 -7.15
N ARG A 104 -4.92 -11.89 -7.88
CA ARG A 104 -5.06 -11.61 -9.31
C ARG A 104 -5.29 -10.10 -9.50
N ASP A 105 -4.70 -9.54 -10.53
CA ASP A 105 -4.88 -8.15 -10.95
C ASP A 105 -4.40 -7.09 -9.94
N LEU A 106 -3.37 -7.42 -9.13
CA LEU A 106 -2.76 -6.42 -8.24
C LEU A 106 -1.96 -5.38 -9.05
N HIS A 107 -2.39 -4.15 -8.96
CA HIS A 107 -1.81 -2.99 -9.64
C HIS A 107 -1.85 -1.73 -8.76
N GLY A 108 -1.16 -0.68 -9.17
CA GLY A 108 -1.24 0.63 -8.52
C GLY A 108 -2.61 1.27 -8.77
N ARG A 109 -3.24 1.80 -7.73
CA ARG A 109 -4.59 2.36 -7.77
C ARG A 109 -4.61 3.87 -7.93
N THR A 110 -3.58 4.55 -7.42
CA THR A 110 -3.37 5.99 -7.63
C THR A 110 -2.24 6.21 -8.63
N PRO A 111 -2.19 7.37 -9.31
CA PRO A 111 -1.11 7.69 -10.24
C PRO A 111 0.27 7.55 -9.60
N ARG A 112 0.43 7.94 -8.32
CA ARG A 112 1.69 7.81 -7.60
C ARG A 112 2.04 6.37 -7.26
N GLN A 113 1.06 5.52 -6.97
CA GLN A 113 1.27 4.08 -6.79
C GLN A 113 1.73 3.41 -8.09
N ILE A 114 1.15 3.78 -9.23
CA ILE A 114 1.55 3.32 -10.56
C ILE A 114 2.99 3.76 -10.85
N GLN A 115 3.29 5.04 -10.64
CA GLN A 115 4.66 5.59 -10.79
C GLN A 115 5.65 4.84 -9.89
N TYR A 116 5.28 4.56 -8.65
CA TYR A 116 6.11 3.84 -7.70
C TYR A 116 6.45 2.43 -8.17
N ILE A 117 5.45 1.66 -8.61
CA ILE A 117 5.66 0.31 -9.17
C ILE A 117 6.57 0.38 -10.41
N ARG A 118 6.35 1.36 -11.30
CA ARG A 118 7.19 1.57 -12.49
C ARG A 118 8.63 1.87 -12.08
N GLN A 119 8.85 2.80 -11.17
CA GLN A 119 10.18 3.15 -10.68
C GLN A 119 10.90 1.97 -10.03
N ILE A 120 10.20 1.14 -9.24
CA ILE A 120 10.76 -0.08 -8.66
C ILE A 120 11.23 -1.06 -9.73
N ARG A 121 10.53 -1.16 -10.86
CA ARG A 121 10.92 -2.05 -11.97
C ARG A 121 12.08 -1.51 -12.78
N GLU A 122 12.21 -0.20 -12.90
CA GLU A 122 13.19 0.46 -13.78
C GLU A 122 14.51 0.80 -13.08
N HIS A 123 14.50 1.00 -11.75
CA HIS A 123 15.67 1.48 -11.01
C HIS A 123 16.22 0.40 -10.07
N GLU A 124 17.51 0.51 -9.74
CA GLU A 124 18.17 -0.37 -8.78
C GLU A 124 17.74 -0.06 -7.34
N ILE A 125 17.53 1.24 -7.04
CA ILE A 125 17.10 1.70 -5.72
C ILE A 125 15.91 2.64 -5.89
N THR A 126 14.82 2.38 -5.15
CA THR A 126 13.63 3.22 -5.16
C THR A 126 13.25 3.62 -3.74
N PHE A 127 13.03 4.90 -3.51
CA PHE A 127 12.53 5.43 -2.26
C PHE A 127 11.03 5.73 -2.38
N GLY A 128 10.22 5.14 -1.49
CA GLY A 128 8.80 5.43 -1.31
C GLY A 128 8.58 6.19 -0.01
N ILE A 129 8.37 7.52 -0.08
CA ILE A 129 8.28 8.41 1.08
C ILE A 129 6.89 9.03 1.14
N GLY A 130 6.27 9.04 2.31
CA GLY A 130 4.97 9.71 2.53
C GLY A 130 4.15 9.11 3.67
N PRO A 131 2.91 9.56 3.86
CA PRO A 131 2.08 9.21 5.00
C PRO A 131 1.79 7.72 5.10
N ALA A 132 1.48 7.26 6.32
CA ALA A 132 1.01 5.89 6.55
C ALA A 132 -0.30 5.62 5.79
N GLY A 133 -0.50 4.38 5.32
CA GLY A 133 -1.71 3.96 4.60
C GLY A 133 -1.72 4.27 3.10
N THR A 134 -0.63 4.79 2.51
CA THR A 134 -0.50 4.99 1.05
C THR A 134 -0.05 3.73 0.29
N GLY A 135 0.11 2.59 0.98
CA GLY A 135 0.46 1.32 0.37
C GLY A 135 1.96 1.11 0.08
N LYS A 136 2.86 2.00 0.53
CA LYS A 136 4.31 1.94 0.25
C LYS A 136 4.92 0.57 0.49
N THR A 137 4.80 0.08 1.72
CA THR A 137 5.38 -1.21 2.16
C THR A 137 4.70 -2.36 1.44
N TYR A 138 3.37 -2.37 1.36
CA TYR A 138 2.61 -3.42 0.69
C TYR A 138 2.97 -3.55 -0.79
N LEU A 139 3.03 -2.44 -1.54
CA LEU A 139 3.40 -2.42 -2.96
C LEU A 139 4.87 -2.79 -3.17
N ALA A 140 5.77 -2.39 -2.25
CA ALA A 140 7.16 -2.83 -2.28
C ALA A 140 7.28 -4.35 -2.12
N VAL A 141 6.54 -4.95 -1.16
CA VAL A 141 6.50 -6.42 -0.99
C VAL A 141 5.86 -7.08 -2.20
N ALA A 142 4.80 -6.51 -2.77
CA ALA A 142 4.18 -7.04 -4.00
C ALA A 142 5.14 -7.03 -5.20
N CYS A 143 5.93 -5.98 -5.38
CA CYS A 143 6.98 -5.94 -6.40
C CYS A 143 8.09 -6.95 -6.13
N ALA A 144 8.45 -7.19 -4.86
CA ALA A 144 9.41 -8.22 -4.50
C ALA A 144 8.91 -9.64 -4.83
N VAL A 145 7.64 -9.89 -4.55
CA VAL A 145 6.97 -11.16 -4.91
C VAL A 145 6.93 -11.33 -6.43
N ASP A 146 6.51 -10.30 -7.18
CA ASP A 146 6.50 -10.33 -8.66
C ASP A 146 7.91 -10.60 -9.24
N ALA A 147 8.94 -9.94 -8.71
CA ALA A 147 10.32 -10.14 -9.14
C ALA A 147 10.83 -11.57 -8.84
N PHE A 148 10.41 -12.13 -7.70
CA PHE A 148 10.74 -13.50 -7.31
C PHE A 148 10.00 -14.53 -8.16
N GLU A 149 8.68 -14.36 -8.41
CA GLU A 149 7.89 -15.24 -9.28
C GLU A 149 8.38 -15.25 -10.73
N ARG A 150 8.89 -14.08 -11.20
CA ARG A 150 9.54 -13.96 -12.53
C ARG A 150 10.99 -14.41 -12.55
N GLU A 151 11.52 -14.92 -11.43
CA GLU A 151 12.91 -15.40 -11.29
C GLU A 151 13.97 -14.32 -11.61
N THR A 152 13.61 -13.03 -11.56
CA THR A 152 14.57 -11.93 -11.76
C THR A 152 15.46 -11.73 -10.54
N VAL A 153 15.03 -12.21 -9.37
CA VAL A 153 15.81 -12.28 -8.14
C VAL A 153 15.69 -13.68 -7.52
N LYS A 154 16.67 -14.06 -6.71
CA LYS A 154 16.71 -15.38 -6.05
C LYS A 154 16.23 -15.35 -4.60
N ARG A 155 16.17 -14.17 -3.99
CA ARG A 155 15.79 -13.98 -2.59
C ARG A 155 15.03 -12.68 -2.37
N ILE A 156 14.18 -12.69 -1.35
CA ILE A 156 13.53 -11.50 -0.78
C ILE A 156 14.11 -11.28 0.61
N VAL A 157 14.62 -10.08 0.87
CA VAL A 157 15.18 -9.71 2.18
C VAL A 157 14.42 -8.48 2.70
N LEU A 158 13.66 -8.67 3.76
CA LEU A 158 12.87 -7.62 4.40
C LEU A 158 13.59 -7.15 5.65
N VAL A 159 13.84 -5.86 5.72
CA VAL A 159 14.67 -5.26 6.76
C VAL A 159 13.89 -4.14 7.44
N ARG A 160 13.98 -4.06 8.75
CA ARG A 160 13.40 -2.96 9.53
C ARG A 160 14.37 -2.51 10.62
N PRO A 161 14.50 -1.20 10.89
CA PRO A 161 15.27 -0.73 12.04
C PRO A 161 14.56 -1.18 13.32
N ALA A 162 15.33 -1.70 14.29
CA ALA A 162 14.81 -1.94 15.62
C ALA A 162 14.82 -0.61 16.38
N VAL A 163 13.69 0.04 16.47
CA VAL A 163 13.50 1.25 17.30
C VAL A 163 12.67 0.91 18.51
N GLU A 164 13.10 1.40 19.65
CA GLU A 164 12.31 1.37 20.87
C GLU A 164 11.25 2.48 20.81
N ALA A 165 10.09 2.20 20.14
CA ALA A 165 8.97 3.13 20.12
C ALA A 165 8.32 3.20 21.51
N GLY A 166 8.88 4.03 22.39
CA GLY A 166 8.32 4.27 23.73
C GLY A 166 8.42 3.12 24.74
N GLU A 167 8.52 1.88 24.29
CA GLU A 167 8.74 0.68 25.10
C GLU A 167 10.19 0.22 24.93
N ARG A 168 10.95 0.26 26.02
CA ARG A 168 12.35 -0.20 25.99
C ARG A 168 12.39 -1.69 25.71
N LEU A 169 12.98 -2.13 24.59
CA LEU A 169 13.24 -3.53 24.22
C LEU A 169 13.86 -4.37 25.38
N GLY A 170 14.52 -3.70 26.32
CA GLY A 170 15.08 -4.31 27.53
C GLY A 170 14.04 -4.93 28.47
N PHE A 171 12.78 -4.55 28.41
CA PHE A 171 11.73 -5.08 29.29
C PHE A 171 10.95 -6.27 28.71
N LEU A 172 11.11 -6.58 27.41
CA LEU A 172 10.46 -7.76 26.83
C LEU A 172 11.27 -9.03 27.17
N PRO A 173 10.63 -10.12 27.65
CA PRO A 173 11.30 -11.39 27.87
C PRO A 173 11.66 -12.04 26.54
N GLY A 174 12.80 -12.74 26.48
CA GLY A 174 13.26 -13.48 25.31
C GLY A 174 14.58 -12.97 24.72
N ASP A 175 15.06 -13.69 23.70
CA ASP A 175 16.24 -13.30 22.94
C ASP A 175 15.97 -12.09 22.01
N MET A 176 17.03 -11.57 21.36
CA MET A 176 16.92 -10.40 20.47
C MET A 176 15.95 -10.64 19.33
N ALA A 177 15.87 -11.85 18.77
CA ALA A 177 14.98 -12.20 17.66
C ALA A 177 13.52 -12.17 18.11
N GLN A 178 13.20 -12.76 19.25
CA GLN A 178 11.86 -12.77 19.83
C GLN A 178 11.36 -11.37 20.19
N LYS A 179 12.26 -10.47 20.60
CA LYS A 179 11.91 -9.08 20.94
C LYS A 179 11.59 -8.23 19.72
N VAL A 180 12.17 -8.54 18.57
CA VAL A 180 11.99 -7.80 17.32
C VAL A 180 10.80 -8.34 16.49
N ASP A 181 10.40 -9.59 16.69
CA ASP A 181 9.34 -10.26 15.94
C ASP A 181 8.01 -9.46 15.87
N PRO A 182 7.46 -8.85 16.93
CA PRO A 182 6.25 -8.06 16.85
C PRO A 182 6.32 -6.89 15.85
N TYR A 183 7.48 -6.28 15.70
CA TYR A 183 7.69 -5.16 14.78
C TYR A 183 7.79 -5.60 13.31
N LEU A 184 8.02 -6.88 13.07
CA LEU A 184 8.13 -7.46 11.73
C LEU A 184 6.81 -8.04 11.21
N ARG A 185 5.78 -8.16 12.07
CA ARG A 185 4.46 -8.71 11.71
C ARG A 185 3.83 -8.10 10.46
N PRO A 186 3.83 -6.78 10.24
CA PRO A 186 3.25 -6.21 9.02
C PRO A 186 3.88 -6.73 7.73
N LEU A 187 5.17 -7.09 7.77
CA LEU A 187 5.88 -7.67 6.63
C LEU A 187 5.49 -9.13 6.40
N TYR A 188 5.30 -9.91 7.48
CA TYR A 188 4.76 -11.28 7.39
C TYR A 188 3.34 -11.27 6.83
N ASP A 189 2.47 -10.38 7.33
CA ASP A 189 1.08 -10.28 6.90
C ASP A 189 1.00 -9.97 5.39
N ALA A 190 1.82 -9.05 4.90
CA ALA A 190 1.91 -8.74 3.47
C ALA A 190 2.37 -9.95 2.65
N LEU A 191 3.40 -10.69 3.10
CA LEU A 191 3.86 -11.90 2.41
C LEU A 191 2.77 -12.99 2.37
N TYR A 192 2.10 -13.25 3.50
CA TYR A 192 1.04 -14.26 3.58
C TYR A 192 -0.14 -13.92 2.67
N ASP A 193 -0.52 -12.66 2.60
CA ASP A 193 -1.57 -12.18 1.70
C ASP A 193 -1.19 -12.37 0.23
N LEU A 194 0.05 -12.02 -0.15
CA LEU A 194 0.53 -12.01 -1.54
C LEU A 194 0.99 -13.36 -2.09
N MET A 195 1.43 -14.29 -1.23
CA MET A 195 1.98 -15.60 -1.64
C MET A 195 1.25 -16.79 -1.02
N GLY A 196 0.53 -16.60 0.09
CA GLY A 196 -0.08 -17.64 0.90
C GLY A 196 0.88 -18.26 1.92
N PHE A 197 0.31 -18.72 3.04
CA PHE A 197 1.05 -19.18 4.21
C PHE A 197 2.02 -20.34 3.90
N GLU A 198 1.53 -21.40 3.22
CA GLU A 198 2.34 -22.59 2.95
C GLU A 198 3.56 -22.30 2.07
N LYS A 199 3.40 -21.42 1.05
CA LYS A 199 4.50 -21.06 0.16
C LYS A 199 5.53 -20.24 0.90
N VAL A 200 5.10 -19.26 1.68
CA VAL A 200 5.97 -18.42 2.50
C VAL A 200 6.77 -19.27 3.49
N ALA A 201 6.13 -20.22 4.21
CA ALA A 201 6.81 -21.10 5.15
C ALA A 201 7.92 -21.90 4.46
N LYS A 202 7.66 -22.52 3.31
CA LYS A 202 8.67 -23.25 2.52
C LYS A 202 9.82 -22.38 2.04
N LEU A 203 9.56 -21.11 1.72
CA LEU A 203 10.58 -20.17 1.27
C LEU A 203 11.47 -19.69 2.42
N PHE A 204 10.93 -19.55 3.62
CA PHE A 204 11.72 -19.30 4.84
C PHE A 204 12.65 -20.47 5.16
N GLU A 205 12.16 -21.71 5.10
CA GLU A 205 13.00 -22.93 5.32
C GLU A 205 14.17 -23.00 4.34
N ARG A 206 13.98 -22.54 3.11
CA ARG A 206 15.03 -22.52 2.07
C ARG A 206 15.89 -21.26 2.10
N ALA A 207 15.70 -20.38 3.07
CA ALA A 207 16.34 -19.06 3.14
C ALA A 207 16.16 -18.20 1.86
N ALA A 208 15.10 -18.46 1.07
CA ALA A 208 14.72 -17.66 -0.07
C ALA A 208 13.95 -16.39 0.34
N ILE A 209 13.34 -16.40 1.52
CA ILE A 209 12.81 -15.20 2.20
C ILE A 209 13.52 -15.06 3.54
N GLU A 210 13.93 -13.86 3.86
CA GLU A 210 14.54 -13.49 5.13
C GLU A 210 13.90 -12.20 5.64
N ILE A 211 13.54 -12.17 6.91
CA ILE A 211 13.13 -10.96 7.62
C ILE A 211 14.09 -10.73 8.77
N ALA A 212 14.74 -9.57 8.81
CA ALA A 212 15.81 -9.33 9.78
C ALA A 212 15.86 -7.86 10.23
N PRO A 213 16.32 -7.60 11.47
CA PRO A 213 16.67 -6.25 11.90
C PRO A 213 17.81 -5.67 11.06
N LEU A 214 17.79 -4.35 10.87
CA LEU A 214 18.79 -3.63 10.08
C LEU A 214 20.24 -3.90 10.54
N ALA A 215 20.45 -4.08 11.84
CA ALA A 215 21.76 -4.36 12.39
C ALA A 215 22.41 -5.64 11.82
N PHE A 216 21.60 -6.62 11.39
CA PHE A 216 22.07 -7.89 10.83
C PHE A 216 22.52 -7.78 9.36
N MET A 217 22.35 -6.62 8.76
CA MET A 217 22.82 -6.34 7.40
C MET A 217 24.31 -5.99 7.36
N ARG A 218 24.90 -5.65 8.50
CA ARG A 218 26.32 -5.23 8.56
C ARG A 218 27.26 -6.33 8.08
N GLY A 219 28.21 -5.98 7.21
CA GLY A 219 29.24 -6.91 6.68
C GLY A 219 28.73 -7.87 5.60
N ARG A 220 27.47 -7.74 5.17
CA ARG A 220 26.88 -8.57 4.12
C ARG A 220 27.02 -7.92 2.75
N THR A 221 26.96 -8.72 1.70
CA THR A 221 26.71 -8.30 0.31
C THR A 221 25.52 -9.13 -0.20
N LEU A 222 24.47 -8.45 -0.59
CA LEU A 222 23.21 -9.08 -0.99
C LEU A 222 23.12 -9.07 -2.53
N ASN A 223 23.53 -10.18 -3.15
CA ASN A 223 23.47 -10.38 -4.60
C ASN A 223 22.16 -11.08 -5.00
N HIS A 224 21.65 -10.77 -6.20
CA HIS A 224 20.43 -11.37 -6.78
C HIS A 224 19.25 -11.37 -5.81
N SER A 225 19.08 -10.27 -5.08
CA SER A 225 18.10 -10.14 -4.00
C SER A 225 17.20 -8.94 -4.25
N PHE A 226 15.92 -9.08 -3.88
CA PHE A 226 15.05 -7.94 -3.71
C PHE A 226 15.02 -7.57 -2.23
N ILE A 227 15.46 -6.36 -1.91
CA ILE A 227 15.72 -5.93 -0.54
C ILE A 227 14.77 -4.78 -0.21
N ILE A 228 14.06 -4.87 0.91
CA ILE A 228 13.18 -3.80 1.38
C ILE A 228 13.67 -3.33 2.74
N LEU A 229 13.94 -2.03 2.88
CA LEU A 229 14.12 -1.37 4.16
C LEU A 229 12.84 -0.59 4.50
N ASP A 230 12.06 -1.13 5.41
CA ASP A 230 10.81 -0.51 5.88
C ASP A 230 11.05 0.37 7.10
N GLU A 231 10.21 1.40 7.31
CA GLU A 231 10.32 2.38 8.41
C GLU A 231 11.69 3.09 8.47
N ALA A 232 12.25 3.40 7.29
CA ALA A 232 13.60 3.93 7.17
C ALA A 232 13.78 5.33 7.80
N GLN A 233 12.69 6.08 8.09
CA GLN A 233 12.77 7.33 8.83
C GLN A 233 13.39 7.14 10.23
N ASN A 234 13.32 5.92 10.75
CA ASN A 234 13.87 5.53 12.05
C ASN A 234 15.31 4.99 11.95
N THR A 235 16.01 5.28 10.87
CA THR A 235 17.45 5.02 10.73
C THR A 235 18.26 6.29 10.95
N THR A 236 19.50 6.15 11.45
CA THR A 236 20.47 7.25 11.40
C THR A 236 21.11 7.33 10.01
N PRO A 237 21.80 8.47 9.67
CA PRO A 237 22.56 8.59 8.42
C PRO A 237 23.58 7.48 8.19
N GLU A 238 24.28 7.05 9.24
CA GLU A 238 25.24 5.95 9.17
C GLU A 238 24.57 4.61 8.89
N GLN A 239 23.40 4.38 9.48
CA GLN A 239 22.63 3.15 9.30
C GLN A 239 22.10 3.01 7.89
N ILE A 240 21.48 4.07 7.32
CA ILE A 240 20.98 4.01 5.94
C ILE A 240 22.12 3.90 4.94
N LYS A 241 23.22 4.62 5.14
CA LYS A 241 24.43 4.48 4.32
C LYS A 241 25.00 3.06 4.40
N MET A 242 25.09 2.48 5.60
CA MET A 242 25.50 1.09 5.80
C MET A 242 24.60 0.15 5.00
N PHE A 243 23.27 0.31 5.06
CA PHE A 243 22.31 -0.52 4.34
C PHE A 243 22.47 -0.41 2.81
N LEU A 244 22.47 0.80 2.26
CA LEU A 244 22.56 1.03 0.82
C LEU A 244 23.85 0.44 0.22
N THR A 245 24.93 0.39 0.99
CA THR A 245 26.20 -0.22 0.57
C THR A 245 26.20 -1.75 0.68
N ARG A 246 25.11 -2.41 1.06
CA ARG A 246 24.96 -3.89 1.05
C ARG A 246 24.41 -4.43 -0.25
N ILE A 247 23.85 -3.56 -1.10
CA ILE A 247 23.23 -3.92 -2.36
C ILE A 247 24.32 -4.45 -3.31
N GLY A 248 24.16 -5.70 -3.73
CA GLY A 248 25.10 -6.38 -4.61
C GLY A 248 24.57 -6.52 -6.04
N PHE A 249 25.32 -7.20 -6.90
CA PHE A 249 24.98 -7.39 -8.30
C PHE A 249 23.64 -8.11 -8.49
N GLY A 250 22.87 -7.64 -9.49
CA GLY A 250 21.56 -8.24 -9.82
C GLY A 250 20.51 -8.06 -8.74
N SER A 251 20.69 -7.10 -7.82
CA SER A 251 19.75 -6.82 -6.74
C SER A 251 19.00 -5.53 -6.98
N ARG A 252 17.82 -5.44 -6.36
CA ARG A 252 17.02 -4.23 -6.26
C ARG A 252 16.72 -3.92 -4.81
N ALA A 253 16.67 -2.64 -4.47
CA ALA A 253 16.32 -2.20 -3.13
C ALA A 253 15.19 -1.18 -3.16
N VAL A 254 14.27 -1.34 -2.22
CA VAL A 254 13.20 -0.38 -1.96
C VAL A 254 13.31 0.11 -0.53
N VAL A 255 13.31 1.42 -0.37
CA VAL A 255 13.37 2.07 0.95
C VAL A 255 12.04 2.79 1.19
N THR A 256 11.30 2.37 2.22
CA THR A 256 10.00 2.96 2.57
C THR A 256 10.09 3.71 3.89
N GLY A 257 9.32 4.79 4.00
CA GLY A 257 9.25 5.51 5.26
C GLY A 257 8.28 6.70 5.26
N ASP A 258 8.01 7.19 6.46
CA ASP A 258 7.16 8.35 6.72
C ASP A 258 7.94 9.38 7.55
N VAL A 259 8.35 10.47 6.91
CA VAL A 259 9.14 11.53 7.56
C VAL A 259 8.39 12.29 8.66
N THR A 260 7.09 12.07 8.80
CA THR A 260 6.28 12.63 9.89
C THR A 260 6.26 11.76 11.14
N GLN A 261 6.71 10.50 11.05
CA GLN A 261 6.70 9.50 12.12
C GLN A 261 8.13 9.09 12.51
N ILE A 262 8.95 10.07 12.91
CA ILE A 262 10.32 9.83 13.33
C ILE A 262 10.36 9.59 14.84
N ASP A 263 10.69 8.35 15.24
CA ASP A 263 10.77 7.90 16.64
C ASP A 263 12.22 7.90 17.19
N LEU A 264 13.15 8.52 16.46
CA LEU A 264 14.54 8.67 16.90
C LEU A 264 14.65 9.63 18.09
N ALA A 265 15.71 9.47 18.89
CA ALA A 265 16.02 10.44 19.93
C ALA A 265 16.20 11.85 19.34
N LYS A 266 15.75 12.91 20.05
CA LYS A 266 15.77 14.31 19.58
C LYS A 266 17.14 14.80 19.10
N SER A 267 18.24 14.17 19.56
CA SER A 267 19.62 14.48 19.16
C SER A 267 20.05 13.80 17.85
N GLN A 268 19.25 12.86 17.34
CA GLN A 268 19.58 12.09 16.13
C GLN A 268 18.80 12.60 14.93
N LYS A 269 19.48 12.65 13.77
CA LYS A 269 18.87 12.99 12.49
C LYS A 269 18.35 11.73 11.80
N SER A 270 17.24 11.85 11.10
CA SER A 270 16.73 10.77 10.26
C SER A 270 17.60 10.59 9.03
N GLY A 271 18.12 9.37 8.86
CA GLY A 271 18.90 8.98 7.68
C GLY A 271 18.08 9.03 6.40
N LEU A 272 16.77 8.71 6.47
CA LEU A 272 15.88 8.81 5.30
C LEU A 272 15.80 10.24 4.77
N VAL A 273 15.64 11.22 5.67
CA VAL A 273 15.57 12.65 5.31
C VAL A 273 16.89 13.09 4.66
N GLU A 274 18.02 12.71 5.25
CA GLU A 274 19.34 13.05 4.72
C GLU A 274 19.61 12.35 3.38
N ALA A 275 19.30 11.05 3.25
CA ALA A 275 19.44 10.31 2.00
C ALA A 275 18.61 10.91 0.87
N ALA A 276 17.39 11.37 1.15
CA ALA A 276 16.54 12.03 0.16
C ALA A 276 17.10 13.36 -0.36
N MET A 277 17.90 14.06 0.45
CA MET A 277 18.60 15.29 0.01
C MET A 277 19.86 14.99 -0.79
N ILE A 278 20.63 13.97 -0.39
CA ILE A 278 21.94 13.68 -0.97
C ILE A 278 21.82 12.88 -2.28
N LEU A 279 20.87 11.91 -2.34
CA LEU A 279 20.82 10.92 -3.41
C LEU A 279 19.87 11.30 -4.55
N GLY A 280 19.22 12.46 -4.51
CA GLY A 280 18.19 12.85 -5.49
C GLY A 280 18.68 12.94 -6.93
N GLU A 281 19.96 13.18 -7.17
CA GLU A 281 20.56 13.29 -8.51
C GLU A 281 21.41 12.07 -8.89
N VAL A 282 21.45 11.03 -8.04
CA VAL A 282 22.24 9.83 -8.32
C VAL A 282 21.52 8.96 -9.34
N ARG A 283 22.16 8.70 -10.48
CA ARG A 283 21.62 7.83 -11.53
C ARG A 283 21.38 6.41 -10.98
N GLY A 284 20.23 5.82 -11.33
CA GLY A 284 19.83 4.49 -10.83
C GLY A 284 19.00 4.53 -9.54
N ILE A 285 18.81 5.72 -8.96
CA ILE A 285 17.97 5.93 -7.77
C ILE A 285 16.73 6.74 -8.17
N ALA A 286 15.56 6.29 -7.72
CA ALA A 286 14.29 6.97 -7.92
C ALA A 286 13.60 7.31 -6.59
N PHE A 287 12.78 8.36 -6.62
CA PHE A 287 12.01 8.82 -5.48
C PHE A 287 10.55 8.99 -5.84
N THR A 288 9.66 8.30 -5.15
CA THR A 288 8.21 8.55 -5.16
C THR A 288 7.81 9.20 -3.86
N ARG A 289 7.18 10.38 -3.93
CA ARG A 289 6.63 11.09 -2.79
C ARG A 289 5.11 10.94 -2.80
N PHE A 290 4.59 10.16 -1.85
CA PHE A 290 3.16 9.97 -1.63
C PHE A 290 2.59 11.15 -0.83
N LEU A 291 1.34 11.49 -1.10
CA LEU A 291 0.60 12.54 -0.42
C LEU A 291 -0.60 11.94 0.34
N ALA A 292 -1.29 12.79 1.11
CA ALA A 292 -2.49 12.39 1.84
C ALA A 292 -3.59 11.83 0.92
N ASP A 293 -3.68 12.31 -0.32
CA ASP A 293 -4.65 11.82 -1.33
C ASP A 293 -4.39 10.39 -1.82
N ASP A 294 -3.17 9.86 -1.59
CA ASP A 294 -2.83 8.47 -1.92
C ASP A 294 -3.18 7.48 -0.80
N VAL A 295 -3.76 7.96 0.30
CA VAL A 295 -4.10 7.12 1.45
C VAL A 295 -5.29 6.23 1.10
N VAL A 296 -5.04 4.93 1.07
CA VAL A 296 -6.03 3.87 0.85
C VAL A 296 -6.43 3.30 2.21
N ARG A 297 -7.46 3.86 2.81
CA ARG A 297 -7.96 3.42 4.13
C ARG A 297 -9.48 3.33 4.12
N HIS A 298 -9.99 2.54 5.07
CA HIS A 298 -11.43 2.52 5.34
C HIS A 298 -11.95 3.95 5.54
N PRO A 299 -13.07 4.37 4.92
CA PRO A 299 -13.58 5.76 5.01
C PRO A 299 -13.76 6.28 6.44
N LEU A 300 -14.14 5.39 7.38
CA LEU A 300 -14.23 5.74 8.79
C LEU A 300 -12.86 6.08 9.39
N VAL A 301 -11.81 5.31 9.05
CA VAL A 301 -10.44 5.57 9.55
C VAL A 301 -9.93 6.90 9.02
N GLN A 302 -10.19 7.23 7.77
CA GLN A 302 -9.86 8.54 7.19
C GLN A 302 -10.53 9.69 7.94
N ARG A 303 -11.84 9.56 8.24
CA ARG A 303 -12.59 10.55 9.04
C ARG A 303 -12.05 10.68 10.47
N ILE A 304 -11.63 9.58 11.09
CA ILE A 304 -11.01 9.58 12.43
C ILE A 304 -9.70 10.39 12.38
N VAL A 305 -8.81 10.09 11.42
CA VAL A 305 -7.54 10.81 11.28
C VAL A 305 -7.76 12.31 11.07
N GLN A 306 -8.63 12.68 10.15
CA GLN A 306 -8.99 14.09 9.90
C GLN A 306 -9.55 14.80 11.14
N ALA A 307 -10.35 14.11 11.96
CA ALA A 307 -10.88 14.67 13.19
C ALA A 307 -9.77 14.97 14.21
N TYR A 308 -8.78 14.07 14.35
CA TYR A 308 -7.63 14.27 15.22
C TYR A 308 -6.72 15.41 14.72
N GLU A 309 -6.46 15.48 13.43
CA GLU A 309 -5.65 16.55 12.81
C GLU A 309 -6.29 17.93 13.01
N ARG A 310 -7.60 18.06 12.79
CA ARG A 310 -8.33 19.31 13.07
C ARG A 310 -8.23 19.73 14.53
N HIS A 311 -8.33 18.76 15.45
CA HIS A 311 -8.23 19.03 16.88
C HIS A 311 -6.81 19.45 17.28
N GLN A 312 -5.77 18.89 16.67
CA GLN A 312 -4.38 19.32 16.92
C GLN A 312 -4.12 20.71 16.37
N ALA A 313 -4.58 21.02 15.15
CA ALA A 313 -4.44 22.35 14.56
C ALA A 313 -5.11 23.44 15.43
N SER A 314 -6.31 23.16 16.00
CA SER A 314 -7.03 24.08 16.89
C SER A 314 -6.38 24.30 18.28
N LYS A 315 -5.35 23.54 18.64
CA LYS A 315 -4.58 23.70 19.89
C LYS A 315 -3.26 24.47 19.70
N THR A 316 -2.88 24.71 18.45
CA THR A 316 -1.61 25.39 18.09
C THR A 316 -1.85 26.87 17.75
N ASP A 317 -3.10 27.28 17.59
CA ASP A 317 -3.58 28.67 17.55
C ASP A 317 -4.02 29.13 18.97
#